data_8589b234f645f1f8a11cd7d39a5c4157
#
_entry.id   8589b234f645f1f8a11cd7d39a5c4157
#
_cell.length_a   1.000
_cell.length_b   1.000
_cell.length_c   1.000
_cell.angle_alpha   90.00
_cell.angle_beta   90.00
_cell.angle_gamma   90.00
#
_symmetry.space_group_name_H-M   'P 1'
#
loop_
_entity.id
_entity.type
_entity.pdbx_description
1 polymer ?
#
loop_
_entity_poly.entity_id
_entity_poly.type
_entity_poly.pdbx_seq_one_letter_code
_entity_poly.pdbx_strand_id
1 'polypeptide(L)'
;MRLQVKSRGLELSSELRSYAESKLGRLDKQLADETAVEVELAEETKGGRFTAEANVFAKGQTLRATESTSDLRASIDRLVDNLERQIVGYREKRRLERRRRTEHHGV
;
A
#
# COMPACT_ATOMS: atom_id res chain seq x y z
N MET A 1 3.83 0.03 -10.96
CA MET A 1 3.99 0.59 -9.61
C MET A 1 5.41 1.10 -9.41
N ARG A 2 5.54 2.27 -8.85
CA ARG A 2 6.83 2.80 -8.43
C ARG A 2 6.86 2.76 -6.92
N LEU A 3 7.64 1.86 -6.35
CA LEU A 3 7.69 1.60 -4.91
C LEU A 3 8.89 2.28 -4.28
N GLN A 4 8.66 3.01 -3.18
CA GLN A 4 9.71 3.57 -2.35
C GLN A 4 9.47 3.14 -0.91
N VAL A 5 10.48 2.53 -0.29
CA VAL A 5 10.44 2.09 1.10
C VAL A 5 11.45 2.90 1.91
N LYS A 6 10.98 3.57 2.93
CA LYS A 6 11.81 4.36 3.85
C LYS A 6 11.67 3.81 5.26
N SER A 7 12.63 4.14 6.12
CA SER A 7 12.55 3.80 7.54
C SER A 7 12.77 5.04 8.39
N ARG A 8 12.18 5.04 9.57
CA ARG A 8 12.34 6.11 10.57
C ARG A 8 12.53 5.49 11.93
N GLY A 9 13.61 5.85 12.61
CA GLY A 9 13.90 5.32 13.95
C GLY A 9 14.39 3.88 13.99
N LEU A 10 14.66 3.28 12.83
CA LEU A 10 15.25 1.95 12.74
C LEU A 10 16.15 1.86 11.51
N GLU A 11 17.14 0.99 11.59
CA GLU A 11 17.98 0.66 10.45
C GLU A 11 17.33 -0.48 9.68
N LEU A 12 17.10 -0.23 8.40
CA LEU A 12 16.49 -1.25 7.54
C LEU A 12 17.58 -2.13 6.96
N SER A 13 17.72 -3.34 7.51
CA SER A 13 18.68 -4.32 6.98
C SER A 13 18.29 -4.71 5.55
N SER A 14 19.26 -5.22 4.79
CA SER A 14 18.99 -5.68 3.43
C SER A 14 17.94 -6.79 3.41
N GLU A 15 17.91 -7.64 4.43
CA GLU A 15 16.92 -8.71 4.55
C GLU A 15 15.51 -8.14 4.75
N LEU A 16 15.36 -7.18 5.65
CA LEU A 16 14.07 -6.54 5.90
C LEU A 16 13.60 -5.73 4.71
N ARG A 17 14.51 -5.04 4.04
CA ARG A 17 14.19 -4.32 2.81
C ARG A 17 13.69 -5.29 1.74
N SER A 18 14.40 -6.38 1.53
CA SER A 18 13.99 -7.42 0.58
C SER A 18 12.64 -8.03 0.93
N TYR A 19 12.40 -8.27 2.21
CA TYR A 19 11.12 -8.78 2.68
C TYR A 19 9.98 -7.81 2.34
N ALA A 20 10.16 -6.52 2.67
CA ALA A 20 9.17 -5.49 2.41
C ALA A 20 8.91 -5.35 0.90
N GLU A 21 9.96 -5.27 0.10
CA GLU A 21 9.84 -5.11 -1.35
C GLU A 21 9.15 -6.32 -1.99
N SER A 22 9.48 -7.53 -1.53
CA SER A 22 8.86 -8.75 -2.01
C SER A 22 7.36 -8.79 -1.70
N LYS A 23 7.00 -8.49 -0.46
CA LYS A 23 5.58 -8.50 -0.05
C LYS A 23 4.77 -7.40 -0.73
N LEU A 24 5.31 -6.19 -0.76
CA LEU A 24 4.65 -5.06 -1.41
C LEU A 24 4.61 -5.21 -2.93
N GLY A 25 5.58 -5.91 -3.49
CA GLY A 25 5.61 -6.20 -4.92
C GLY A 25 4.39 -6.97 -5.43
N ARG A 26 3.69 -7.67 -4.55
CA ARG A 26 2.44 -8.36 -4.89
C ARG A 26 1.36 -7.39 -5.37
N LEU A 27 1.46 -6.12 -4.99
CA LEU A 27 0.49 -5.10 -5.41
C LEU A 27 0.68 -4.67 -6.86
N ASP A 28 1.85 -4.93 -7.43
CA ASP A 28 2.21 -4.45 -8.77
C ASP A 28 1.23 -4.91 -9.85
N LYS A 29 0.72 -6.13 -9.72
CA LYS A 29 -0.24 -6.70 -10.68
C LYS A 29 -1.56 -5.94 -10.74
N GLN A 30 -1.88 -5.21 -9.68
CA GLN A 30 -3.17 -4.53 -9.53
C GLN A 30 -3.08 -3.02 -9.76
N LEU A 31 -1.88 -2.50 -9.98
CA LEU A 31 -1.64 -1.07 -10.11
C LEU A 31 -0.99 -0.74 -11.44
N ALA A 32 -1.31 0.44 -11.95
CA ALA A 32 -0.68 0.94 -13.18
C ALA A 32 0.82 1.22 -12.95
N ASP A 33 1.62 1.14 -14.01
CA ASP A 33 3.07 1.31 -13.91
C ASP A 33 3.48 2.67 -13.32
N GLU A 34 2.71 3.71 -13.60
CA GLU A 34 2.98 5.06 -13.12
C GLU A 34 2.50 5.32 -11.69
N THR A 35 1.79 4.38 -11.07
CA THR A 35 1.28 4.56 -9.71
C THR A 35 2.43 4.53 -8.70
N ALA A 36 2.59 5.62 -7.96
CA ALA A 36 3.59 5.71 -6.91
C ALA A 36 3.04 5.11 -5.60
N VAL A 37 3.86 4.32 -4.93
CA VAL A 37 3.56 3.75 -3.62
C VAL A 37 4.70 4.12 -2.69
N GLU A 38 4.40 4.87 -1.64
CA GLU A 38 5.37 5.27 -0.63
C GLU A 38 5.07 4.53 0.67
N VAL A 39 6.09 3.89 1.22
CA VAL A 39 5.98 3.11 2.45
C VAL A 39 7.01 3.63 3.45
N GLU A 40 6.57 3.84 4.68
CA GLU A 40 7.47 4.15 5.78
C GLU A 40 7.33 3.10 6.88
N LEU A 41 8.46 2.55 7.28
CA LEU A 41 8.56 1.58 8.37
C LEU A 41 9.22 2.29 9.55
N ALA A 42 8.59 2.22 10.72
CA ALA A 42 9.08 2.93 11.89
C ALA A 42 9.04 2.05 13.14
N GLU A 43 10.00 2.26 14.01
CA GLU A 43 9.97 1.71 15.35
C GLU A 43 9.55 2.83 16.29
N GLU A 44 8.49 2.61 17.05
CA GLU A 44 8.06 3.58 18.04
C GLU A 44 9.02 3.58 19.23
N THR A 45 9.34 4.76 19.72
CA THR A 45 10.36 4.96 20.77
C THR A 45 10.00 4.34 22.11
N LYS A 46 8.76 3.94 22.32
CA LYS A 46 8.32 3.31 23.56
C LYS A 46 7.43 2.12 23.26
N GLY A 47 7.72 0.97 23.87
CA GLY A 47 6.84 -0.18 23.85
C GLY A 47 7.09 -1.23 22.79
N GLY A 48 8.18 -1.15 22.06
CA GLY A 48 8.56 -2.22 21.11
C GLY A 48 7.54 -2.46 20.00
N ARG A 49 6.89 -1.43 19.53
CA ARG A 49 5.94 -1.54 18.43
C ARG A 49 6.56 -1.03 17.14
N PHE A 50 6.15 -1.67 16.04
CA PHE A 50 6.61 -1.34 14.71
C PHE A 50 5.42 -0.93 13.86
N THR A 51 5.51 0.23 13.22
CA THR A 51 4.45 0.77 12.39
C THR A 51 4.85 0.71 10.92
N ALA A 52 3.94 0.22 10.09
CA ALA A 52 4.08 0.24 8.64
C ALA A 52 2.98 1.11 8.08
N GLU A 53 3.36 2.15 7.34
CA GLU A 53 2.44 3.13 6.78
C GLU A 53 2.67 3.26 5.30
N ALA A 54 1.60 3.38 4.53
CA ALA A 54 1.71 3.50 3.08
C ALA A 54 0.72 4.50 2.50
N ASN A 55 1.16 5.15 1.43
CA ASN A 55 0.30 5.94 0.56
C ASN A 55 0.41 5.39 -0.85
N VAL A 56 -0.74 5.11 -1.46
CA VAL A 56 -0.84 4.70 -2.87
C VAL A 56 -1.49 5.85 -3.63
N PHE A 57 -0.72 6.48 -4.51
CA PHE A 57 -1.20 7.63 -5.28
C PHE A 57 -1.86 7.15 -6.56
N ALA A 58 -3.08 6.65 -6.43
CA ALA A 58 -3.85 6.15 -7.55
C ALA A 58 -4.53 7.31 -8.30
N LYS A 59 -4.99 7.05 -9.51
CA LYS A 59 -5.66 8.08 -10.30
C LYS A 59 -6.97 8.51 -9.63
N GLY A 60 -7.06 9.77 -9.29
CA GLY A 60 -8.25 10.35 -8.67
C GLY A 60 -8.43 10.09 -7.19
N GLN A 61 -7.52 9.32 -6.57
CA GLN A 61 -7.66 8.99 -5.15
C GLN A 61 -6.33 8.54 -4.56
N THR A 62 -6.03 9.00 -3.34
CA THR A 62 -4.91 8.46 -2.57
C THR A 62 -5.44 7.45 -1.56
N LEU A 63 -4.90 6.24 -1.61
CA LEU A 63 -5.21 5.21 -0.63
C LEU A 63 -4.17 5.23 0.47
N ARG A 64 -4.61 5.17 1.71
CA ARG A 64 -3.71 5.20 2.87
C ARG A 64 -3.98 4.01 3.78
N ALA A 65 -2.92 3.47 4.35
CA ALA A 65 -3.02 2.39 5.32
C ALA A 65 -1.92 2.53 6.36
N THR A 66 -2.25 2.16 7.59
CA THR A 66 -1.31 2.13 8.71
C THR A 66 -1.59 0.90 9.54
N GLU A 67 -0.56 0.12 9.83
CA GLU A 67 -0.65 -1.06 10.68
C GLU A 67 0.48 -1.02 11.71
N SER A 68 0.17 -1.42 12.94
CA SER A 68 1.15 -1.42 14.03
C SER A 68 1.05 -2.73 14.80
N THR A 69 2.19 -3.40 14.98
CA THR A 69 2.29 -4.64 15.74
C THR A 69 3.59 -4.66 16.52
N SER A 70 3.80 -5.70 17.33
CA SER A 70 5.06 -5.91 18.04
C SER A 70 6.15 -6.53 17.18
N ASP A 71 5.86 -6.81 15.90
CA ASP A 71 6.82 -7.42 14.97
C ASP A 71 6.75 -6.72 13.61
N LEU A 72 7.90 -6.25 13.12
CA LEU A 72 7.94 -5.49 11.87
C LEU A 72 7.41 -6.28 10.67
N ARG A 73 7.76 -7.56 10.57
CA ARG A 73 7.28 -8.40 9.46
C ARG A 73 5.76 -8.55 9.49
N ALA A 74 5.21 -8.74 10.70
CA ALA A 74 3.75 -8.80 10.86
C ALA A 74 3.09 -7.48 10.47
N SER A 75 3.70 -6.35 10.80
CA SER A 75 3.18 -5.02 10.40
C SER A 75 3.17 -4.88 8.89
N ILE A 76 4.23 -5.32 8.22
CA ILE A 76 4.31 -5.30 6.75
C ILE A 76 3.23 -6.20 6.14
N ASP A 77 3.07 -7.42 6.67
CA ASP A 77 2.07 -8.35 6.16
C ASP A 77 0.65 -7.78 6.27
N ARG A 78 0.33 -7.19 7.42
CA ARG A 78 -0.98 -6.54 7.62
C ARG A 78 -1.16 -5.33 6.71
N LEU A 79 -0.09 -4.58 6.49
CA LEU A 79 -0.14 -3.43 5.58
C LEU A 79 -0.50 -3.89 4.16
N VAL A 80 0.15 -4.94 3.67
CA VAL A 80 -0.12 -5.49 2.34
C VAL A 80 -1.56 -5.96 2.23
N ASP A 81 -2.05 -6.70 3.22
CA ASP A 81 -3.43 -7.17 3.22
C ASP A 81 -4.44 -6.02 3.21
N ASN A 82 -4.17 -4.98 4.01
CA ASN A 82 -5.00 -3.77 4.05
C ASN A 82 -5.03 -3.08 2.68
N LEU A 83 -3.85 -2.88 2.09
CA LEU A 83 -3.75 -2.23 0.78
C LEU A 83 -4.41 -3.05 -0.32
N GLU A 84 -4.27 -4.38 -0.30
CA GLU A 84 -4.93 -5.24 -1.29
C GLU A 84 -6.45 -5.05 -1.25
N ARG A 85 -7.04 -5.02 -0.05
CA ARG A 85 -8.48 -4.79 0.10
C ARG A 85 -8.90 -3.43 -0.44
N GLN A 86 -8.13 -2.38 -0.12
CA GLN A 86 -8.43 -1.03 -0.61
C GLN A 86 -8.30 -0.92 -2.12
N ILE A 87 -7.27 -1.54 -2.69
CA ILE A 87 -7.02 -1.51 -4.13
C ILE A 87 -8.15 -2.23 -4.88
N VAL A 88 -8.60 -3.38 -4.38
CA VAL A 88 -9.74 -4.09 -4.97
C VAL A 88 -10.98 -3.20 -4.95
N GLY A 89 -11.27 -2.56 -3.83
CA GLY A 89 -12.40 -1.64 -3.71
C GLY A 89 -12.31 -0.45 -4.67
N TYR A 90 -11.11 0.13 -4.79
CA TYR A 90 -10.84 1.24 -5.70
C TYR A 90 -11.09 0.84 -7.16
N ARG A 91 -10.57 -0.32 -7.57
CA ARG A 91 -10.74 -0.83 -8.95
C ARG A 91 -12.20 -1.12 -9.26
N GLU A 92 -12.91 -1.70 -8.32
CA GLU A 92 -14.33 -2.00 -8.46
C GLU A 92 -15.15 -0.72 -8.63
N LYS A 93 -14.88 0.28 -7.81
CA LYS A 93 -15.55 1.58 -7.90
C LYS A 93 -15.32 2.24 -9.26
N ARG A 94 -14.10 2.22 -9.76
CA ARG A 94 -13.78 2.78 -11.07
C ARG A 94 -14.50 2.05 -12.20
N ARG A 95 -14.59 0.73 -12.11
CA ARG A 95 -15.30 -0.09 -13.08
C ARG A 95 -16.79 0.28 -13.13
N LEU A 96 -17.40 0.46 -11.96
CA LEU A 96 -18.81 0.87 -11.87
C LEU A 96 -19.03 2.28 -12.43
N GLU A 97 -18.14 3.20 -12.18
CA GLU A 97 -18.21 4.56 -12.72
C GLU A 97 -18.14 4.56 -14.24
N ARG A 98 -17.28 3.74 -14.84
CA ARG A 98 -17.21 3.58 -16.30
C ARG A 98 -18.50 3.03 -16.87
N ARG A 99 -19.10 2.05 -16.22
CA ARG A 99 -20.39 1.48 -16.64
C ARG A 99 -21.49 2.52 -16.61
N ARG A 100 -21.57 3.32 -15.58
CA ARG A 100 -22.54 4.41 -15.46
C ARG A 100 -22.41 5.43 -16.59
N ARG A 101 -21.19 5.81 -16.93
CA ARG A 101 -20.94 6.72 -18.05
C ARG A 101 -21.42 6.15 -19.36
N THR A 102 -21.16 4.86 -19.59
CA THR A 102 -21.57 4.17 -20.80
C THR A 102 -23.10 4.11 -20.90
N GLU A 103 -23.78 3.80 -19.81
CA GLU A 103 -25.24 3.73 -19.74
C GLU A 103 -25.90 5.06 -20.01
N HIS A 104 -25.30 6.16 -19.55
CA HIS A 104 -25.83 7.50 -19.78
C HIS A 104 -25.56 8.03 -21.20
N HIS A 105 -24.59 7.47 -21.87
CA HIS A 105 -24.12 7.99 -23.16
C HIS A 105 -25.07 7.69 -24.32
N GLY A 106 -25.90 6.71 -24.20
CA GLY A 106 -26.83 6.30 -25.25
C GLY A 106 -28.18 7.02 -25.23
N VAL A 107 -28.34 7.94 -24.32
CA VAL A 107 -29.57 8.70 -24.17
C VAL A 107 -29.43 10.08 -24.78
#